data_1a351164e1975afd4f3c50e2c6afe1f2
#
_entry.id   1a351164e1975afd4f3c50e2c6afe1f2
#
_cell.length_a   1.000
_cell.length_b   1.000
_cell.length_c   1.000
_cell.angle_alpha   90.00
_cell.angle_beta   90.00
_cell.angle_gamma   90.00
#
_symmetry.space_group_name_H-M   'P 1'
#
loop_
_entity.id
_entity.type
_entity.pdbx_description
1 polymer ?
#
loop_
_entity_poly.entity_id
_entity_poly.type
_entity_poly.pdbx_seq_one_letter_code
_entity_poly.pdbx_strand_id
1 'polypeptide(L)'
;MAEGSLARHMVASATEPERLVFVDEMGTNTSLAPLYAWSRRGQRALCWAPCNWGANVTLLASMSLSGIGPSLAVEGATTKAVFEAHIEWVLAPEQKPGRIMVMDNLSSHKGSRVRELIEERGCTLLYLPPYSPDLNLIEEAFAKLKALLRRAGARTHEALIEAMGRALDVVTAGDARGFFEHRGYRVAAHVL
;
A
#
# COMPACT_ATOMS: atom_id res chain seq x y z
N MET A 1 8.62 -5.45 -23.04
CA MET A 1 7.15 -5.18 -23.09
C MET A 1 6.30 -6.45 -23.03
N ALA A 2 6.76 -7.61 -23.47
CA ALA A 2 5.99 -8.87 -23.45
C ALA A 2 5.85 -9.52 -22.05
N GLU A 3 6.88 -9.46 -21.22
CA GLU A 3 6.88 -10.11 -19.90
C GLU A 3 5.92 -9.45 -18.89
N GLY A 4 5.81 -8.13 -18.89
CA GLY A 4 4.85 -7.42 -18.02
C GLY A 4 3.40 -7.69 -18.39
N SER A 5 3.11 -7.92 -19.69
CA SER A 5 1.79 -8.32 -20.18
C SER A 5 1.45 -9.75 -19.74
N LEU A 6 2.44 -10.65 -19.77
CA LEU A 6 2.26 -12.06 -19.38
C LEU A 6 2.00 -12.19 -17.87
N ALA A 7 2.77 -11.48 -17.03
CA ALA A 7 2.57 -11.47 -15.58
C ALA A 7 1.21 -10.87 -15.22
N ARG A 8 0.80 -9.76 -15.88
CA ARG A 8 -0.52 -9.16 -15.73
C ARG A 8 -1.64 -10.14 -16.11
N HIS A 9 -1.46 -10.85 -17.21
CA HIS A 9 -2.42 -11.87 -17.67
C HIS A 9 -2.46 -13.09 -16.75
N MET A 10 -1.32 -13.54 -16.23
CA MET A 10 -1.26 -14.66 -15.27
C MET A 10 -1.89 -14.31 -13.93
N VAL A 11 -1.65 -13.11 -13.40
CA VAL A 11 -2.26 -12.66 -12.14
C VAL A 11 -3.75 -12.36 -12.33
N ALA A 12 -4.15 -11.75 -13.44
CA ALA A 12 -5.55 -11.36 -13.69
C ALA A 12 -6.43 -12.51 -14.20
N SER A 13 -5.88 -13.48 -14.93
CA SER A 13 -6.67 -14.54 -15.56
C SER A 13 -6.68 -15.87 -14.80
N ALA A 14 -5.70 -16.10 -13.95
CA ALA A 14 -5.52 -17.39 -13.24
C ALA A 14 -5.94 -17.34 -11.77
N THR A 15 -6.37 -16.18 -11.24
CA THR A 15 -6.54 -16.03 -9.80
C THR A 15 -7.85 -15.34 -9.47
N GLU A 16 -8.59 -15.92 -8.55
CA GLU A 16 -9.73 -15.27 -7.91
C GLU A 16 -9.22 -14.04 -7.15
N PRO A 17 -9.69 -12.82 -7.45
CA PRO A 17 -9.23 -11.58 -6.81
C PRO A 17 -9.34 -11.61 -5.29
N GLU A 18 -10.29 -12.39 -4.78
CA GLU A 18 -10.53 -12.61 -3.34
C GLU A 18 -9.33 -13.22 -2.62
N ARG A 19 -8.47 -13.92 -3.34
CA ARG A 19 -7.26 -14.55 -2.79
C ARG A 19 -6.06 -13.62 -2.74
N LEU A 20 -6.08 -12.51 -3.49
CA LEU A 20 -4.94 -11.61 -3.60
C LEU A 20 -4.83 -10.69 -2.37
N VAL A 21 -3.62 -10.55 -1.86
CA VAL A 21 -3.23 -9.60 -0.83
C VAL A 21 -1.96 -8.89 -1.30
N PHE A 22 -2.08 -7.61 -1.61
CA PHE A 22 -0.95 -6.77 -2.01
C PHE A 22 -0.27 -6.21 -0.76
N VAL A 23 1.05 -6.25 -0.71
CA VAL A 23 1.85 -5.79 0.42
C VAL A 23 2.94 -4.87 -0.10
N ASP A 24 3.05 -3.68 0.49
CA ASP A 24 4.05 -2.70 0.09
C ASP A 24 4.27 -1.65 1.18
N GLU A 25 5.15 -0.69 0.90
CA GLU A 25 5.51 0.39 1.81
C GLU A 25 5.35 1.78 1.18
N MET A 26 4.94 2.75 1.98
CA MET A 26 4.96 4.16 1.57
C MET A 26 5.66 5.03 2.60
N GLY A 27 6.60 5.86 2.13
CA GLY A 27 7.22 6.92 2.93
C GLY A 27 6.36 8.18 2.99
N THR A 28 6.39 8.84 4.15
CA THR A 28 5.76 10.15 4.38
C THR A 28 6.51 10.95 5.44
N ASN A 29 6.23 12.24 5.56
CA ASN A 29 6.83 13.12 6.57
C ASN A 29 5.92 14.33 6.86
N THR A 30 6.33 15.19 7.79
CA THR A 30 5.56 16.36 8.24
C THR A 30 5.57 17.53 7.25
N SER A 31 6.32 17.45 6.15
CA SER A 31 6.36 18.50 5.13
C SER A 31 5.29 18.37 4.04
N LEU A 32 4.44 17.35 4.13
CA LEU A 32 3.37 17.16 3.16
C LEU A 32 2.48 18.41 3.07
N ALA A 33 2.30 18.89 1.84
CA ALA A 33 1.46 20.03 1.51
C ALA A 33 0.51 19.68 0.36
N PRO A 34 -0.65 20.34 0.25
CA PRO A 34 -1.53 20.19 -0.89
C PRO A 34 -0.79 20.44 -2.21
N LEU A 35 -1.00 19.57 -3.20
CA LEU A 35 -0.38 19.70 -4.53
C LEU A 35 -1.08 20.74 -5.39
N TYR A 36 -2.36 21.00 -5.10
CA TYR A 36 -3.21 21.92 -5.86
C TYR A 36 -4.04 22.78 -4.91
N ALA A 37 -4.29 24.03 -5.30
CA ALA A 37 -5.20 24.94 -4.62
C ALA A 37 -5.90 25.85 -5.64
N TRP A 38 -7.09 26.31 -5.30
CA TRP A 38 -7.83 27.27 -6.09
C TRP A 38 -7.39 28.69 -5.74
N SER A 39 -7.22 29.52 -6.76
CA SER A 39 -6.90 30.93 -6.64
C SER A 39 -7.70 31.74 -7.68
N ARG A 40 -7.86 33.04 -7.46
CA ARG A 40 -8.45 33.90 -8.46
C ARG A 40 -7.58 33.94 -9.73
N ARG A 41 -8.21 34.09 -10.89
CA ARG A 41 -7.50 34.20 -12.17
C ARG A 41 -6.42 35.26 -12.09
N GLY A 42 -5.20 34.89 -12.46
CA GLY A 42 -4.04 35.79 -12.42
C GLY A 42 -3.33 35.88 -11.06
N GLN A 43 -3.79 35.14 -10.03
CA GLN A 43 -3.14 35.09 -8.73
C GLN A 43 -2.56 33.69 -8.47
N ARG A 44 -1.40 33.64 -7.77
CA ARG A 44 -0.81 32.39 -7.31
C ARG A 44 -1.52 31.91 -6.04
N ALA A 45 -1.84 30.62 -5.99
CA ALA A 45 -2.16 29.97 -4.72
C ALA A 45 -0.86 29.77 -3.92
N LEU A 46 -0.84 30.22 -2.67
CA LEU A 46 0.29 30.09 -1.75
C LEU A 46 -0.06 29.12 -0.64
N CYS A 47 0.89 28.28 -0.28
CA CYS A 47 0.79 27.37 0.85
C CYS A 47 2.10 27.39 1.63
N TRP A 48 2.01 27.41 2.95
CA TRP A 48 3.15 27.25 3.84
C TRP A 48 3.41 25.77 4.10
N ALA A 49 4.63 25.33 3.84
CA ALA A 49 5.10 23.99 4.17
C ALA A 49 6.39 24.13 4.99
N PRO A 50 6.62 23.25 5.99
CA PRO A 50 7.88 23.24 6.74
C PRO A 50 9.06 22.98 5.80
N CYS A 51 10.13 23.74 5.99
CA CYS A 51 11.40 23.49 5.29
C CYS A 51 12.15 22.27 5.87
N ASN A 52 11.97 22.02 7.17
CA ASN A 52 12.55 20.85 7.85
C ASN A 52 11.53 19.72 7.83
N TRP A 53 11.90 18.63 7.20
CA TRP A 53 10.98 17.51 6.90
C TRP A 53 10.75 16.58 8.09
N GLY A 54 11.50 16.77 9.19
CA GLY A 54 11.49 15.85 10.32
C GLY A 54 11.98 14.45 9.91
N ALA A 55 11.82 13.49 10.82
CA ALA A 55 12.05 12.09 10.50
C ALA A 55 10.99 11.59 9.50
N ASN A 56 11.41 10.80 8.54
CA ASN A 56 10.48 10.07 7.69
C ASN A 56 9.71 9.03 8.52
N VAL A 57 8.46 8.83 8.20
CA VAL A 57 7.65 7.71 8.68
C VAL A 57 7.33 6.82 7.48
N THR A 58 7.63 5.55 7.61
CA THR A 58 7.28 4.54 6.62
C THR A 58 6.08 3.74 7.12
N LEU A 59 5.03 3.67 6.31
CA LEU A 59 3.88 2.82 6.52
C LEU A 59 4.05 1.54 5.70
N LEU A 60 4.14 0.41 6.37
CA LEU A 60 4.01 -0.93 5.80
C LEU A 60 2.53 -1.30 5.85
N ALA A 61 1.94 -1.71 4.75
CA ALA A 61 0.52 -2.04 4.71
C ALA A 61 0.23 -3.20 3.77
N SER A 62 -0.92 -3.82 3.99
CA SER A 62 -1.48 -4.80 3.06
C SER A 62 -2.84 -4.34 2.56
N MET A 63 -3.25 -4.80 1.38
CA MET A 63 -4.55 -4.53 0.80
C MET A 63 -5.13 -5.77 0.12
N SER A 64 -6.39 -6.03 0.38
CA SER A 64 -7.20 -7.05 -0.29
C SER A 64 -8.51 -6.44 -0.75
N LEU A 65 -9.42 -7.23 -1.32
CA LEU A 65 -10.79 -6.77 -1.63
C LEU A 65 -11.59 -6.29 -0.42
N SER A 66 -11.15 -6.63 0.80
CA SER A 66 -11.78 -6.17 2.04
C SER A 66 -11.34 -4.76 2.46
N GLY A 67 -10.40 -4.14 1.75
CA GLY A 67 -9.78 -2.85 2.09
C GLY A 67 -8.35 -3.02 2.55
N ILE A 68 -7.85 -1.99 3.26
CA ILE A 68 -6.53 -2.06 3.91
C ILE A 68 -6.59 -3.06 5.07
N GLY A 69 -5.60 -3.93 5.11
CA GLY A 69 -5.40 -4.90 6.17
C GLY A 69 -4.38 -4.45 7.23
N PRO A 70 -3.78 -5.41 7.94
CA PRO A 70 -2.78 -5.14 8.96
C PRO A 70 -1.69 -4.21 8.46
N SER A 71 -1.37 -3.18 9.25
CA SER A 71 -0.43 -2.12 8.88
C SER A 71 0.48 -1.78 10.06
N LEU A 72 1.70 -1.32 9.75
CA LEU A 72 2.70 -0.91 10.73
C LEU A 72 3.36 0.39 10.27
N ALA A 73 3.32 1.41 11.12
CA ALA A 73 4.07 2.65 10.91
C ALA A 73 5.39 2.58 11.69
N VAL A 74 6.49 2.89 11.04
CA VAL A 74 7.83 2.92 11.65
C VAL A 74 8.52 4.24 11.32
N GLU A 75 9.34 4.73 12.23
CA GLU A 75 10.19 5.89 12.00
C GLU A 75 11.40 5.48 11.14
N GLY A 76 11.71 6.28 10.13
CA GLY A 76 12.80 6.03 9.20
C GLY A 76 12.44 5.15 8.00
N ALA A 77 13.45 4.62 7.35
CA ALA A 77 13.30 3.71 6.21
C ALA A 77 13.12 2.26 6.68
N THR A 78 12.35 1.50 5.93
CA THR A 78 12.20 0.07 6.17
C THR A 78 13.52 -0.65 5.90
N THR A 79 13.99 -1.35 6.92
CA THR A 79 15.09 -2.31 6.76
C THR A 79 14.52 -3.71 6.54
N LYS A 80 15.34 -4.64 6.05
CA LYS A 80 14.95 -6.05 5.92
C LYS A 80 14.40 -6.62 7.23
N ALA A 81 15.04 -6.32 8.37
CA ALA A 81 14.60 -6.80 9.68
C ALA A 81 13.23 -6.25 10.08
N VAL A 82 12.96 -4.97 9.80
CA VAL A 82 11.66 -4.34 10.06
C VAL A 82 10.58 -4.96 9.17
N PHE A 83 10.89 -5.21 7.90
CA PHE A 83 9.97 -5.87 6.98
C PHE A 83 9.65 -7.31 7.42
N GLU A 84 10.67 -8.09 7.78
CA GLU A 84 10.49 -9.45 8.31
C GLU A 84 9.64 -9.45 9.58
N ALA A 85 9.89 -8.51 10.52
CA ALA A 85 9.09 -8.36 11.73
C ALA A 85 7.62 -7.99 11.41
N HIS A 86 7.39 -7.11 10.43
CA HIS A 86 6.04 -6.79 9.97
C HIS A 86 5.32 -8.04 9.44
N ILE A 87 5.98 -8.83 8.61
CA ILE A 87 5.41 -10.09 8.11
C ILE A 87 5.11 -11.04 9.28
N GLU A 88 6.06 -11.25 10.19
CA GLU A 88 5.96 -12.24 11.26
C GLU A 88 4.88 -11.89 12.30
N TRP A 89 4.86 -10.63 12.75
CA TRP A 89 4.04 -10.22 13.90
C TRP A 89 2.73 -9.54 13.53
N VAL A 90 2.64 -8.95 12.35
CA VAL A 90 1.50 -8.12 11.96
C VAL A 90 0.68 -8.77 10.84
N LEU A 91 1.35 -9.17 9.74
CA LEU A 91 0.64 -9.62 8.54
C LEU A 91 0.28 -11.10 8.58
N ALA A 92 1.26 -12.00 8.81
CA ALA A 92 1.06 -13.43 8.71
C ALA A 92 0.02 -14.00 9.69
N PRO A 93 -0.12 -13.50 10.93
CA PRO A 93 -1.15 -13.99 11.86
C PRO A 93 -2.59 -13.81 11.34
N GLU A 94 -2.84 -12.79 10.54
CA GLU A 94 -4.17 -12.44 10.00
C GLU A 94 -4.47 -13.16 8.66
N GLN A 95 -3.50 -13.87 8.10
CA GLN A 95 -3.69 -14.52 6.81
C GLN A 95 -4.33 -15.90 6.94
N LYS A 96 -5.22 -16.18 5.98
CA LYS A 96 -5.87 -17.50 5.86
C LYS A 96 -5.18 -18.32 4.78
N PRO A 97 -5.13 -19.67 4.93
CA PRO A 97 -4.59 -20.54 3.90
C PRO A 97 -5.24 -20.29 2.53
N GLY A 98 -4.46 -20.45 1.47
CA GLY A 98 -4.89 -20.25 0.09
C GLY A 98 -4.80 -18.79 -0.40
N ARG A 99 -4.43 -17.81 0.43
CA ARG A 99 -4.14 -16.44 0.00
C ARG A 99 -2.86 -16.38 -0.82
N ILE A 100 -2.79 -15.39 -1.71
CA ILE A 100 -1.62 -15.10 -2.54
C ILE A 100 -1.10 -13.72 -2.16
N MET A 101 0.06 -13.69 -1.51
CA MET A 101 0.73 -12.46 -1.10
C MET A 101 1.52 -11.91 -2.28
N VAL A 102 1.11 -10.75 -2.79
CA VAL A 102 1.74 -10.07 -3.91
C VAL A 102 2.63 -8.96 -3.39
N MET A 103 3.90 -9.00 -3.70
CA MET A 103 4.90 -8.02 -3.27
C MET A 103 5.70 -7.51 -4.45
N ASP A 104 6.27 -6.33 -4.32
CA ASP A 104 7.21 -5.85 -5.29
C ASP A 104 8.54 -6.65 -5.24
N ASN A 105 9.41 -6.38 -6.19
CA ASN A 105 10.66 -7.12 -6.37
C ASN A 105 11.86 -6.44 -5.67
N LEU A 106 11.64 -5.69 -4.57
CA LEU A 106 12.73 -5.07 -3.80
C LEU A 106 13.59 -6.12 -3.09
N SER A 107 14.87 -5.83 -2.95
CA SER A 107 15.81 -6.73 -2.28
C SER A 107 15.51 -6.91 -0.78
N SER A 108 14.94 -5.91 -0.13
CA SER A 108 14.46 -5.97 1.26
C SER A 108 13.33 -6.97 1.47
N HIS A 109 12.52 -7.22 0.44
CA HIS A 109 11.39 -8.15 0.48
C HIS A 109 11.78 -9.60 0.16
N LYS A 110 12.98 -9.82 -0.40
CA LYS A 110 13.46 -11.14 -0.86
C LYS A 110 14.22 -11.91 0.20
N GLY A 111 13.65 -12.10 1.37
CA GLY A 111 14.23 -12.95 2.40
C GLY A 111 13.70 -14.39 2.32
N SER A 112 14.55 -15.41 2.56
CA SER A 112 14.04 -16.78 2.79
C SER A 112 13.04 -16.81 3.94
N ARG A 113 13.31 -16.01 4.99
CA ARG A 113 12.43 -15.89 6.16
C ARG A 113 11.03 -15.37 5.81
N VAL A 114 10.91 -14.37 4.93
CA VAL A 114 9.62 -13.85 4.46
C VAL A 114 8.82 -14.95 3.76
N ARG A 115 9.48 -15.72 2.89
CA ARG A 115 8.86 -16.84 2.18
C ARG A 115 8.37 -17.91 3.15
N GLU A 116 9.25 -18.34 4.07
CA GLU A 116 8.94 -19.34 5.09
C GLU A 116 7.70 -18.94 5.90
N LEU A 117 7.66 -17.71 6.43
CA LEU A 117 6.55 -17.21 7.25
C LEU A 117 5.21 -17.19 6.50
N ILE A 118 5.24 -16.89 5.20
CA ILE A 118 4.04 -16.87 4.36
C ILE A 118 3.59 -18.30 4.03
N GLU A 119 4.53 -19.17 3.64
CA GLU A 119 4.24 -20.56 3.27
C GLU A 119 3.79 -21.41 4.48
N GLU A 120 4.33 -21.15 5.68
CA GLU A 120 3.88 -21.77 6.94
C GLU A 120 2.40 -21.49 7.24
N ARG A 121 1.84 -20.40 6.73
CA ARG A 121 0.41 -20.07 6.82
C ARG A 121 -0.44 -20.67 5.70
N GLY A 122 0.15 -21.52 4.85
CA GLY A 122 -0.54 -22.07 3.69
C GLY A 122 -0.85 -21.05 2.61
N CYS A 123 -0.12 -19.93 2.59
CA CYS A 123 -0.21 -18.87 1.60
C CYS A 123 0.87 -19.03 0.53
N THR A 124 0.64 -18.44 -0.64
CA THR A 124 1.62 -18.41 -1.73
C THR A 124 2.24 -17.02 -1.82
N LEU A 125 3.56 -16.92 -2.00
CA LEU A 125 4.26 -15.66 -2.24
C LEU A 125 4.51 -15.46 -3.73
N LEU A 126 4.06 -14.33 -4.26
CA LEU A 126 4.26 -13.90 -5.64
C LEU A 126 4.99 -12.56 -5.68
N TYR A 127 6.12 -12.51 -6.36
CA TYR A 127 6.81 -11.24 -6.62
C TYR A 127 6.38 -10.67 -7.97
N LEU A 128 6.11 -9.35 -7.99
CA LEU A 128 5.87 -8.62 -9.22
C LEU A 128 7.15 -8.55 -10.07
N PRO A 129 7.03 -8.45 -11.40
CA PRO A 129 8.19 -8.20 -12.25
C PRO A 129 8.93 -6.92 -11.84
N PRO A 130 10.25 -6.84 -12.03
CA PRO A 130 11.00 -5.62 -11.79
C PRO A 130 10.40 -4.43 -12.55
N TYR A 131 10.40 -3.25 -11.93
CA TYR A 131 9.91 -2.00 -12.54
C TYR A 131 8.46 -2.05 -13.06
N SER A 132 7.58 -2.74 -12.35
CA SER A 132 6.17 -2.86 -12.72
C SER A 132 5.21 -2.29 -11.65
N PRO A 133 5.31 -1.01 -11.28
CA PRO A 133 4.43 -0.40 -10.28
C PRO A 133 2.96 -0.43 -10.72
N ASP A 134 2.71 -0.42 -12.04
CA ASP A 134 1.36 -0.54 -12.60
C ASP A 134 0.64 -1.84 -12.23
N LEU A 135 1.36 -2.86 -11.79
CA LEU A 135 0.80 -4.12 -11.33
C LEU A 135 0.54 -4.14 -9.83
N ASN A 136 1.04 -3.15 -9.10
CA ASN A 136 0.90 -3.06 -7.65
C ASN A 136 -0.31 -2.21 -7.27
N LEU A 137 -1.42 -2.88 -7.00
CA LEU A 137 -2.70 -2.23 -6.69
C LEU A 137 -2.68 -1.35 -5.45
N ILE A 138 -1.88 -1.68 -4.45
CA ILE A 138 -1.83 -0.94 -3.19
C ILE A 138 -1.33 0.50 -3.39
N GLU A 139 -0.63 0.78 -4.50
CA GLU A 139 -0.20 2.13 -4.85
C GLU A 139 -1.38 3.11 -5.05
N GLU A 140 -2.53 2.63 -5.49
CA GLU A 140 -3.75 3.45 -5.59
C GLU A 140 -4.29 3.82 -4.19
N ALA A 141 -4.27 2.87 -3.27
CA ALA A 141 -4.59 3.15 -1.87
C ALA A 141 -3.59 4.14 -1.26
N PHE A 142 -2.29 3.97 -1.51
CA PHE A 142 -1.26 4.90 -1.05
C PHE A 142 -1.42 6.30 -1.64
N ALA A 143 -1.83 6.42 -2.90
CA ALA A 143 -2.15 7.71 -3.49
C ALA A 143 -3.32 8.40 -2.75
N LYS A 144 -4.38 7.64 -2.42
CA LYS A 144 -5.51 8.14 -1.61
C LYS A 144 -5.05 8.53 -0.21
N LEU A 145 -4.26 7.69 0.46
CA LEU A 145 -3.71 7.98 1.79
C LEU A 145 -2.86 9.25 1.77
N LYS A 146 -1.93 9.38 0.82
CA LYS A 146 -1.11 10.59 0.67
C LYS A 146 -1.95 11.85 0.45
N ALA A 147 -3.06 11.76 -0.30
CA ALA A 147 -3.97 12.89 -0.48
C ALA A 147 -4.66 13.29 0.84
N LEU A 148 -5.09 12.32 1.64
CA LEU A 148 -5.68 12.55 2.97
C LEU A 148 -4.66 13.16 3.94
N LEU A 149 -3.43 12.65 3.98
CA LEU A 149 -2.36 13.18 4.81
C LEU A 149 -1.98 14.63 4.44
N ARG A 150 -1.95 14.95 3.14
CA ARG A 150 -1.74 16.33 2.67
C ARG A 150 -2.86 17.26 3.16
N ARG A 151 -4.10 16.80 3.16
CA ARG A 151 -5.25 17.56 3.69
C ARG A 151 -5.18 17.73 5.20
N ALA A 152 -4.76 16.69 5.93
CA ALA A 152 -4.61 16.74 7.38
C ALA A 152 -3.57 17.77 7.81
N GLY A 153 -2.54 18.00 7.01
CA GLY A 153 -1.53 19.04 7.28
C GLY A 153 -0.77 18.84 8.58
N ALA A 154 -0.56 17.60 8.99
CA ALA A 154 0.14 17.23 10.23
C ALA A 154 1.55 17.82 10.24
N ARG A 155 1.95 18.48 11.33
CA ARG A 155 3.22 19.20 11.47
C ARG A 155 4.10 18.65 12.59
N THR A 156 3.61 17.67 13.35
CA THR A 156 4.38 16.90 14.34
C THR A 156 4.33 15.42 13.98
N HIS A 157 5.26 14.65 14.53
CA HIS A 157 5.32 13.21 14.32
C HIS A 157 4.04 12.52 14.83
N GLU A 158 3.62 12.86 16.04
CA GLU A 158 2.42 12.31 16.69
C GLU A 158 1.16 12.61 15.87
N ALA A 159 1.01 13.86 15.41
CA ALA A 159 -0.12 14.25 14.58
C ALA A 159 -0.11 13.53 13.22
N LEU A 160 1.08 13.22 12.67
CA LEU A 160 1.22 12.47 11.43
C LEU A 160 0.77 11.00 11.63
N ILE A 161 1.22 10.35 12.70
CA ILE A 161 0.81 8.97 13.02
C ILE A 161 -0.70 8.89 13.25
N GLU A 162 -1.27 9.84 14.00
CA GLU A 162 -2.71 9.91 14.23
C GLU A 162 -3.49 10.16 12.92
N ALA A 163 -3.01 11.07 12.07
CA ALA A 163 -3.62 11.32 10.77
C ALA A 163 -3.52 10.08 9.85
N MET A 164 -2.44 9.30 9.96
CA MET A 164 -2.24 8.06 9.23
C MET A 164 -3.27 7.01 9.64
N GLY A 165 -3.48 6.82 10.95
CA GLY A 165 -4.52 5.92 11.47
C GLY A 165 -5.90 6.29 10.92
N ARG A 166 -6.31 7.56 11.05
CA ARG A 166 -7.59 8.03 10.48
C ARG A 166 -7.68 7.86 8.96
N ALA A 167 -6.58 8.04 8.24
CA ALA A 167 -6.57 7.88 6.78
C ALA A 167 -6.74 6.42 6.38
N LEU A 168 -6.17 5.47 7.12
CA LEU A 168 -6.35 4.03 6.87
C LEU A 168 -7.83 3.63 6.98
N ASP A 169 -8.57 4.15 7.97
CA ASP A 169 -10.00 3.88 8.18
C ASP A 169 -10.89 4.40 7.03
N VAL A 170 -10.40 5.37 6.24
CA VAL A 170 -11.14 5.94 5.09
C VAL A 170 -11.03 5.08 3.83
N VAL A 171 -10.07 4.16 3.77
CA VAL A 171 -9.93 3.24 2.63
C VAL A 171 -10.85 2.04 2.83
N THR A 172 -12.01 2.09 2.22
CA THR A 172 -13.07 1.09 2.37
C THR A 172 -12.89 -0.11 1.44
N ALA A 173 -13.66 -1.18 1.69
CA ALA A 173 -13.78 -2.30 0.75
C ALA A 173 -14.32 -1.86 -0.62
N GLY A 174 -15.17 -0.81 -0.66
CA GLY A 174 -15.65 -0.22 -1.91
C GLY A 174 -14.52 0.42 -2.72
N ASP A 175 -13.62 1.14 -2.06
CA ASP A 175 -12.41 1.69 -2.72
C ASP A 175 -11.52 0.57 -3.26
N ALA A 176 -11.24 -0.44 -2.43
CA ALA A 176 -10.40 -1.56 -2.83
C ALA A 176 -10.95 -2.27 -4.07
N ARG A 177 -12.27 -2.54 -4.11
CA ARG A 177 -12.93 -3.10 -5.30
C ARG A 177 -12.73 -2.22 -6.53
N GLY A 178 -12.94 -0.89 -6.40
CA GLY A 178 -12.69 0.05 -7.49
C GLY A 178 -11.25 0.01 -8.00
N PHE A 179 -10.25 -0.13 -7.11
CA PHE A 179 -8.85 -0.28 -7.50
C PHE A 179 -8.60 -1.59 -8.26
N PHE A 180 -9.17 -2.70 -7.80
CA PHE A 180 -9.08 -3.99 -8.49
C PHE A 180 -9.71 -3.91 -9.89
N GLU A 181 -10.91 -3.36 -10.02
CA GLU A 181 -11.61 -3.19 -11.31
C GLU A 181 -10.84 -2.27 -12.26
N HIS A 182 -10.32 -1.15 -11.75
CA HIS A 182 -9.51 -0.21 -12.54
C HIS A 182 -8.26 -0.86 -13.12
N ARG A 183 -7.69 -1.83 -12.43
CA ARG A 183 -6.54 -2.62 -12.89
C ARG A 183 -6.92 -3.85 -13.72
N GLY A 184 -8.21 -4.04 -14.01
CA GLY A 184 -8.71 -5.08 -14.90
C GLY A 184 -8.98 -6.43 -14.25
N TYR A 185 -9.01 -6.50 -12.90
CA TYR A 185 -9.46 -7.68 -12.20
C TYR A 185 -10.99 -7.76 -12.24
N ARG A 186 -11.52 -8.94 -12.53
CA ARG A 186 -12.98 -9.18 -12.52
C ARG A 186 -13.40 -9.52 -11.10
N VAL A 187 -13.93 -8.54 -10.38
CA VAL A 187 -14.49 -8.76 -9.05
C VAL A 187 -15.92 -9.24 -9.21
N ALA A 188 -16.25 -10.41 -8.62
CA ALA A 188 -17.61 -10.92 -8.63
C ALA A 188 -18.57 -9.90 -7.99
N ALA A 189 -19.69 -9.59 -8.65
CA ALA A 189 -20.72 -8.73 -8.09
C ALA A 189 -21.24 -9.37 -6.80
N HIS A 190 -21.17 -8.66 -5.67
CA HIS A 190 -21.88 -9.08 -4.46
C HIS A 190 -23.37 -8.99 -4.77
N VAL A 191 -24.02 -10.15 -4.90
CA VAL A 191 -25.47 -10.22 -4.80
C VAL A 191 -25.79 -9.90 -3.33
N LEU A 192 -26.42 -8.74 -3.11
CA LEU A 192 -26.95 -8.33 -1.80
C LEU A 192 -28.08 -9.26 -1.38
#